data_b586d650da41b84556abd9a63c661e1a
#
_entry.id   b586d650da41b84556abd9a63c661e1a
#
_cell.length_a   1.000
_cell.length_b   1.000
_cell.length_c   1.000
_cell.angle_alpha   90.00
_cell.angle_beta   90.00
_cell.angle_gamma   90.00
#
_symmetry.space_group_name_H-M   'P 1'
#
loop_
_entity.id
_entity.type
_entity.pdbx_description
1 polymer ?
#
loop_
_entity_poly.entity_id
_entity_poly.type
_entity_poly.pdbx_seq_one_letter_code
_entity_poly.pdbx_strand_id
1 'polypeptide(L)'
;MDPARKLATYDDLLQLTGDTKAEVVSGSLLLLPSALPRHSRAQGALRSLVGRAYDDDDGRGGVGGWWILLEVDIRFGPHDVVRPDLAGWKRERLPHPWDQRPIDTPPDWVCEVLSPSNAAHDRVTKRHLYAAHGVPFYWMVDPDARTLEALALRGGVWVDAGSFDEHATARIPPFEALDLEVGRLFPPR
;
A
#
# COMPACT_ATOMS: atom_id res chain seq x y z
N MET A 1 -17.64 22.31 -28.53
CA MET A 1 -16.38 22.10 -27.82
C MET A 1 -16.76 21.75 -26.40
N ASP A 2 -16.51 20.51 -26.00
CA ASP A 2 -16.70 20.10 -24.60
C ASP A 2 -15.65 20.86 -23.77
N PRO A 3 -16.05 21.56 -22.69
CA PRO A 3 -15.06 22.26 -21.86
C PRO A 3 -14.07 21.21 -21.32
N ALA A 4 -12.77 21.46 -21.53
CA ALA A 4 -11.72 20.58 -21.07
C ALA A 4 -11.99 20.22 -19.59
N ARG A 5 -12.24 18.95 -19.31
CA ARG A 5 -12.54 18.46 -17.96
C ARG A 5 -11.34 18.84 -17.06
N LYS A 6 -11.60 19.68 -16.06
CA LYS A 6 -10.58 20.04 -15.07
C LYS A 6 -10.09 18.75 -14.40
N LEU A 7 -8.79 18.50 -14.47
CA LEU A 7 -8.18 17.36 -13.78
C LEU A 7 -8.17 17.61 -12.28
N ALA A 8 -8.54 16.61 -11.50
CA ALA A 8 -8.50 16.66 -10.06
C ALA A 8 -7.06 16.71 -9.52
N THR A 9 -6.91 17.30 -8.34
CA THR A 9 -5.65 17.49 -7.62
C THR A 9 -5.82 17.12 -6.14
N TYR A 10 -4.75 17.25 -5.36
CA TYR A 10 -4.82 17.07 -3.90
C TYR A 10 -5.78 18.07 -3.23
N ASP A 11 -5.87 19.31 -3.72
CA ASP A 11 -6.78 20.31 -3.16
C ASP A 11 -8.25 19.88 -3.29
N ASP A 12 -8.59 19.14 -4.35
CA ASP A 12 -9.94 18.59 -4.52
C ASP A 12 -10.24 17.49 -3.49
N LEU A 13 -9.22 16.70 -3.05
CA LEU A 13 -9.35 15.76 -1.92
C LEU A 13 -9.61 16.47 -0.59
N LEU A 14 -8.91 17.58 -0.35
CA LEU A 14 -9.07 18.36 0.90
C LEU A 14 -10.45 19.03 1.03
N GLN A 15 -11.17 19.19 -0.06
CA GLN A 15 -12.52 19.75 -0.06
C GLN A 15 -13.63 18.73 0.25
N LEU A 16 -13.28 17.44 0.27
CA LEU A 16 -14.25 16.39 0.62
C LEU A 16 -14.64 16.50 2.09
N THR A 17 -15.94 16.37 2.35
CA THR A 17 -16.49 16.50 3.69
C THR A 17 -16.75 15.13 4.34
N GLY A 18 -16.74 15.11 5.68
CA GLY A 18 -16.97 13.89 6.47
C GLY A 18 -15.81 12.90 6.35
N ASP A 19 -16.10 11.62 6.61
CA ASP A 19 -15.12 10.51 6.57
C ASP A 19 -14.93 9.95 5.15
N THR A 20 -15.14 10.76 4.12
CA THR A 20 -15.02 10.31 2.72
C THR A 20 -13.58 10.03 2.39
N LYS A 21 -13.26 8.76 2.13
CA LYS A 21 -11.97 8.35 1.58
C LYS A 21 -12.01 8.46 0.07
N ALA A 22 -10.98 9.06 -0.52
CA ALA A 22 -10.86 9.20 -1.97
C ALA A 22 -9.40 9.27 -2.39
N GLU A 23 -9.15 9.03 -3.67
CA GLU A 23 -7.85 9.14 -4.32
C GLU A 23 -7.99 9.98 -5.60
N VAL A 24 -6.89 10.52 -6.07
CA VAL A 24 -6.79 11.11 -7.42
C VAL A 24 -5.84 10.25 -8.23
N VAL A 25 -6.33 9.69 -9.32
CA VAL A 25 -5.50 8.88 -10.23
C VAL A 25 -5.74 9.37 -11.66
N SER A 26 -4.65 9.76 -12.31
CA SER A 26 -4.68 10.37 -13.67
C SER A 26 -5.70 11.51 -13.77
N GLY A 27 -5.78 12.35 -12.73
CA GLY A 27 -6.70 13.48 -12.65
C GLY A 27 -8.17 13.12 -12.46
N SER A 28 -8.49 11.87 -12.16
CA SER A 28 -9.85 11.44 -11.81
C SER A 28 -9.97 11.24 -10.30
N LEU A 29 -11.01 11.85 -9.72
CA LEU A 29 -11.36 11.66 -8.31
C LEU A 29 -12.11 10.34 -8.16
N LEU A 30 -11.58 9.45 -7.34
CA LEU A 30 -12.13 8.11 -7.08
C LEU A 30 -12.51 7.98 -5.61
N LEU A 31 -13.78 7.73 -5.32
CA LEU A 31 -14.26 7.48 -3.97
C LEU A 31 -13.97 6.03 -3.57
N LEU A 32 -13.42 5.85 -2.39
CA LEU A 32 -13.12 4.54 -1.84
C LEU A 32 -14.25 4.10 -0.89
N PRO A 33 -14.74 2.87 -1.01
CA PRO A 33 -15.75 2.35 -0.11
C PRO A 33 -15.19 2.11 1.29
N SER A 34 -16.06 2.03 2.29
CA SER A 34 -15.67 1.61 3.64
C SER A 34 -15.15 0.17 3.65
N ALA A 35 -14.09 -0.05 4.40
CA ALA A 35 -13.46 -1.36 4.52
C ALA A 35 -14.38 -2.38 5.22
N LEU A 36 -14.42 -3.62 4.71
CA LEU A 36 -15.03 -4.74 5.40
C LEU A 36 -14.16 -5.20 6.58
N PRO A 37 -14.72 -5.83 7.63
CA PRO A 37 -13.95 -6.32 8.78
C PRO A 37 -12.77 -7.23 8.41
N ARG A 38 -12.92 -8.09 7.38
CA ARG A 38 -11.84 -8.96 6.89
C ARG A 38 -10.68 -8.18 6.26
N HIS A 39 -10.97 -7.07 5.57
CA HIS A 39 -9.96 -6.16 5.04
C HIS A 39 -9.18 -5.50 6.19
N SER A 40 -9.89 -4.90 7.14
CA SER A 40 -9.28 -4.28 8.33
C SER A 40 -8.46 -5.29 9.14
N ARG A 41 -8.91 -6.55 9.24
CA ARG A 41 -8.15 -7.61 9.89
C ARG A 41 -6.83 -7.89 9.17
N ALA A 42 -6.85 -8.02 7.84
CA ALA A 42 -5.65 -8.29 7.04
C ALA A 42 -4.65 -7.12 7.13
N GLN A 43 -5.13 -5.90 6.96
CA GLN A 43 -4.34 -4.67 7.09
C GLN A 43 -3.67 -4.57 8.47
N GLY A 44 -4.43 -4.71 9.57
CA GLY A 44 -3.91 -4.63 10.93
C GLY A 44 -2.94 -5.76 11.28
N ALA A 45 -3.21 -6.99 10.82
CA ALA A 45 -2.32 -8.12 11.03
C ALA A 45 -0.98 -7.94 10.30
N LEU A 46 -1.03 -7.52 9.02
CA LEU A 46 0.18 -7.27 8.24
C LEU A 46 1.01 -6.13 8.86
N ARG A 47 0.35 -4.99 9.24
CA ARG A 47 1.03 -3.90 9.95
C ARG A 47 1.74 -4.39 11.22
N SER A 48 1.07 -5.23 12.00
CA SER A 48 1.64 -5.77 13.23
C SER A 48 2.84 -6.69 12.99
N LEU A 49 2.76 -7.58 11.99
CA LEU A 49 3.81 -8.56 11.69
C LEU A 49 5.05 -7.88 11.09
N VAL A 50 4.85 -7.07 10.05
CA VAL A 50 5.95 -6.34 9.38
C VAL A 50 6.50 -5.24 10.30
N GLY A 51 5.62 -4.49 10.97
CA GLY A 51 6.02 -3.39 11.83
C GLY A 51 6.88 -3.83 13.00
N ARG A 52 6.51 -4.93 13.67
CA ARG A 52 7.33 -5.48 14.77
C ARG A 52 8.76 -5.84 14.34
N ALA A 53 8.92 -6.31 13.10
CA ALA A 53 10.23 -6.70 12.60
C ALA A 53 11.05 -5.53 12.04
N TYR A 54 10.40 -4.51 11.47
CA TYR A 54 11.09 -3.50 10.67
C TYR A 54 10.86 -2.05 11.10
N ASP A 55 9.79 -1.75 11.86
CA ASP A 55 9.45 -0.38 12.28
C ASP A 55 9.63 -0.17 13.80
N ASP A 56 9.38 -1.20 14.62
CA ASP A 56 9.47 -1.08 16.07
C ASP A 56 10.93 -1.05 16.53
N ASP A 57 11.33 0.04 17.20
CA ASP A 57 12.67 0.21 17.79
C ASP A 57 12.67 -0.12 19.31
N ASP A 58 11.86 -1.08 19.74
CA ASP A 58 11.68 -1.42 21.16
C ASP A 58 12.82 -2.24 21.76
N GLY A 59 13.89 -2.48 21.01
CA GLY A 59 15.05 -3.27 21.44
C GLY A 59 14.78 -4.77 21.55
N ARG A 60 13.64 -5.26 21.06
CA ARG A 60 13.23 -6.67 21.16
C ARG A 60 13.63 -7.54 19.97
N GLY A 61 14.51 -7.02 19.11
CA GLY A 61 15.19 -7.84 18.11
C GLY A 61 14.63 -7.79 16.69
N GLY A 62 13.95 -6.72 16.30
CA GLY A 62 13.62 -6.46 14.89
C GLY A 62 14.83 -5.97 14.10
N VAL A 63 14.78 -6.10 12.78
CA VAL A 63 15.79 -5.55 11.83
C VAL A 63 15.78 -4.02 11.85
N GLY A 64 14.60 -3.43 12.07
CA GLY A 64 14.39 -1.98 12.08
C GLY A 64 14.61 -1.31 10.71
N GLY A 65 14.79 -0.01 10.72
CA GLY A 65 15.22 0.77 9.56
C GLY A 65 14.11 1.21 8.60
N TRP A 66 12.85 0.94 8.92
CA TRP A 66 11.71 1.34 8.12
C TRP A 66 10.69 2.16 8.90
N TRP A 67 9.91 2.95 8.18
CA TRP A 67 8.60 3.44 8.59
C TRP A 67 7.54 2.64 7.86
N ILE A 68 6.63 1.98 8.59
CA ILE A 68 5.49 1.26 8.03
C ILE A 68 4.22 1.99 8.43
N LEU A 69 3.65 2.74 7.49
CA LEU A 69 2.52 3.63 7.74
C LEU A 69 1.22 3.09 7.11
N LEU A 70 0.10 3.42 7.74
CA LEU A 70 -1.24 3.04 7.31
C LEU A 70 -1.95 4.23 6.69
N GLU A 71 -2.57 4.04 5.54
CA GLU A 71 -3.55 4.97 4.95
C GLU A 71 -3.07 6.43 4.91
N VAL A 72 -1.81 6.66 4.56
CA VAL A 72 -1.26 8.01 4.38
C VAL A 72 -1.39 8.47 2.93
N ASP A 73 -1.64 9.77 2.74
CA ASP A 73 -1.71 10.36 1.40
C ASP A 73 -0.30 10.43 0.79
N ILE A 74 -0.12 9.82 -0.37
CA ILE A 74 1.13 9.83 -1.14
C ILE A 74 0.87 10.54 -2.46
N ARG A 75 1.65 11.60 -2.74
CA ARG A 75 1.55 12.33 -4.00
C ARG A 75 2.72 11.97 -4.91
N PHE A 76 2.39 11.33 -6.02
CA PHE A 76 3.35 11.02 -7.08
C PHE A 76 3.46 12.13 -8.12
N GLY A 77 2.41 12.94 -8.26
CA GLY A 77 2.35 14.05 -9.19
C GLY A 77 1.13 14.94 -8.93
N PRO A 78 0.96 16.03 -9.70
CA PRO A 78 -0.16 16.95 -9.48
C PRO A 78 -1.54 16.29 -9.57
N HIS A 79 -1.63 15.21 -10.34
CA HIS A 79 -2.87 14.51 -10.66
C HIS A 79 -2.86 13.03 -10.24
N ASP A 80 -1.90 12.65 -9.39
CA ASP A 80 -1.75 11.31 -8.85
C ASP A 80 -1.46 11.37 -7.35
N VAL A 81 -2.52 11.20 -6.56
CA VAL A 81 -2.49 11.14 -5.09
C VAL A 81 -3.28 9.94 -4.63
N VAL A 82 -2.61 8.99 -4.02
CA VAL A 82 -3.20 7.73 -3.57
C VAL A 82 -3.02 7.53 -2.07
N ARG A 83 -3.84 6.67 -1.51
CA ARG A 83 -3.81 6.29 -0.09
C ARG A 83 -3.80 4.77 0.03
N PRO A 84 -2.63 4.14 -0.14
CA PRO A 84 -2.53 2.70 0.00
C PRO A 84 -2.85 2.24 1.42
N ASP A 85 -3.31 1.00 1.56
CA ASP A 85 -3.59 0.40 2.87
C ASP A 85 -2.35 0.38 3.76
N LEU A 86 -1.19 0.00 3.19
CA LEU A 86 0.11 0.14 3.85
C LEU A 86 1.15 0.69 2.87
N ALA A 87 2.05 1.50 3.39
CA ALA A 87 3.23 1.93 2.66
C ALA A 87 4.46 1.92 3.58
N GLY A 88 5.62 1.61 3.01
CA GLY A 88 6.88 1.53 3.74
C GLY A 88 7.98 2.34 3.10
N TRP A 89 8.74 3.04 3.93
CA TRP A 89 9.93 3.79 3.55
C TRP A 89 11.12 3.35 4.38
N LYS A 90 12.27 3.24 3.75
CA LYS A 90 13.52 3.21 4.48
C LYS A 90 13.73 4.55 5.18
N ARG A 91 14.08 4.54 6.46
CA ARG A 91 14.22 5.76 7.29
C ARG A 91 15.22 6.75 6.72
N GLU A 92 16.28 6.26 6.07
CA GLU A 92 17.28 7.08 5.40
C GLU A 92 16.73 7.89 4.22
N ARG A 93 15.66 7.38 3.54
CA ARG A 93 15.00 8.06 2.43
C ARG A 93 13.90 9.02 2.88
N LEU A 94 13.31 8.78 4.02
CA LEU A 94 12.25 9.60 4.61
C LEU A 94 12.53 9.83 6.11
N PRO A 95 13.49 10.71 6.46
CA PRO A 95 13.94 10.86 7.85
C PRO A 95 12.85 11.39 8.81
N HIS A 96 11.95 12.26 8.32
CA HIS A 96 10.95 12.97 9.13
C HIS A 96 9.59 13.02 8.43
N PRO A 97 8.78 11.94 8.47
CA PRO A 97 7.46 11.91 7.81
C PRO A 97 6.33 12.60 8.57
N TRP A 98 6.52 12.92 9.86
CA TRP A 98 5.46 13.12 10.84
C TRP A 98 4.50 14.26 10.55
N ASP A 99 4.98 15.31 9.91
CA ASP A 99 4.18 16.51 9.59
C ASP A 99 3.91 16.65 8.07
N GLN A 100 4.24 15.60 7.29
CA GLN A 100 4.03 15.62 5.84
C GLN A 100 2.63 15.13 5.48
N ARG A 101 1.88 15.96 4.77
CA ARG A 101 0.57 15.59 4.21
C ARG A 101 0.28 16.44 2.96
N PRO A 102 0.33 15.84 1.75
CA PRO A 102 0.74 14.46 1.45
C PRO A 102 2.24 14.22 1.61
N ILE A 103 2.66 12.95 1.60
CA ILE A 103 4.08 12.56 1.49
C ILE A 103 4.45 12.58 0.01
N ASP A 104 5.49 13.33 -0.35
CA ASP A 104 5.97 13.48 -1.74
C ASP A 104 7.08 12.49 -2.11
N THR A 105 7.69 11.84 -1.12
CA THR A 105 8.71 10.83 -1.36
C THR A 105 8.05 9.50 -1.72
N PRO A 106 8.29 8.93 -2.93
CA PRO A 106 7.76 7.62 -3.28
C PRO A 106 8.22 6.53 -2.28
N PRO A 107 7.33 5.63 -1.88
CA PRO A 107 7.65 4.57 -0.93
C PRO A 107 8.59 3.51 -1.53
N ASP A 108 9.28 2.78 -0.65
CA ASP A 108 10.08 1.61 -1.01
C ASP A 108 9.23 0.33 -1.12
N TRP A 109 8.06 0.34 -0.52
CA TRP A 109 7.11 -0.77 -0.55
C TRP A 109 5.69 -0.23 -0.37
N VAL A 110 4.76 -0.84 -1.11
CA VAL A 110 3.31 -0.59 -0.98
C VAL A 110 2.59 -1.92 -0.88
N CYS A 111 1.53 -1.95 -0.08
CA CYS A 111 0.61 -3.07 -0.03
C CYS A 111 -0.84 -2.58 -0.11
N GLU A 112 -1.63 -3.22 -0.97
CA GLU A 112 -3.07 -3.07 -1.05
C GLU A 112 -3.76 -4.34 -0.55
N VAL A 113 -4.76 -4.17 0.29
CA VAL A 113 -5.65 -5.23 0.71
C VAL A 113 -6.89 -5.18 -0.18
N LEU A 114 -7.03 -6.17 -1.03
CA LEU A 114 -8.06 -6.18 -2.05
C LEU A 114 -9.47 -6.27 -1.46
N SER A 115 -10.40 -5.60 -2.09
CA SER A 115 -11.83 -5.74 -1.84
C SER A 115 -12.56 -5.98 -3.15
N PRO A 116 -13.73 -6.63 -3.15
CA PRO A 116 -14.47 -6.90 -4.38
C PRO A 116 -14.76 -5.67 -5.24
N SER A 117 -14.89 -4.50 -4.60
CA SER A 117 -15.16 -3.23 -5.29
C SER A 117 -13.92 -2.57 -5.91
N ASN A 118 -12.72 -2.82 -5.37
CA ASN A 118 -11.49 -2.13 -5.76
C ASN A 118 -10.44 -3.04 -6.42
N ALA A 119 -10.62 -4.36 -6.38
CA ALA A 119 -9.60 -5.31 -6.85
C ALA A 119 -9.11 -5.04 -8.29
N ALA A 120 -10.00 -4.64 -9.20
CA ALA A 120 -9.61 -4.31 -10.57
C ALA A 120 -8.76 -3.02 -10.61
N HIS A 121 -9.09 -2.02 -9.79
CA HIS A 121 -8.35 -0.77 -9.69
C HIS A 121 -6.93 -1.01 -9.14
N ASP A 122 -6.81 -1.79 -8.06
CA ASP A 122 -5.53 -2.11 -7.43
C ASP A 122 -4.66 -2.97 -8.36
N ARG A 123 -5.25 -4.03 -8.96
CA ARG A 123 -4.51 -4.95 -9.84
C ARG A 123 -4.07 -4.34 -11.17
N VAL A 124 -4.74 -3.31 -11.66
CA VAL A 124 -4.44 -2.71 -12.97
C VAL A 124 -3.95 -1.27 -12.82
N THR A 125 -4.78 -0.37 -12.33
CA THR A 125 -4.48 1.07 -12.35
C THR A 125 -3.35 1.43 -11.40
N LYS A 126 -3.45 1.07 -10.11
CA LYS A 126 -2.41 1.35 -9.12
C LYS A 126 -1.11 0.58 -9.42
N ARG A 127 -1.22 -0.65 -9.92
CA ARG A 127 -0.04 -1.41 -10.35
C ARG A 127 0.77 -0.68 -11.41
N HIS A 128 0.12 -0.05 -12.41
CA HIS A 128 0.79 0.78 -13.41
C HIS A 128 1.34 2.06 -12.80
N LEU A 129 0.56 2.74 -11.94
CA LEU A 129 0.99 3.96 -11.26
C LEU A 129 2.27 3.72 -10.44
N TYR A 130 2.29 2.70 -9.61
CA TYR A 130 3.46 2.37 -8.78
C TYR A 130 4.69 2.02 -9.62
N ALA A 131 4.52 1.30 -10.74
CA ALA A 131 5.62 1.01 -11.66
C ALA A 131 6.18 2.29 -12.31
N ALA A 132 5.29 3.17 -12.79
CA ALA A 132 5.67 4.42 -13.44
C ALA A 132 6.46 5.35 -12.52
N HIS A 133 6.19 5.29 -11.21
CA HIS A 133 6.88 6.10 -10.19
C HIS A 133 8.00 5.35 -9.46
N GLY A 134 8.39 4.17 -9.95
CA GLY A 134 9.56 3.44 -9.49
C GLY A 134 9.44 2.84 -8.10
N VAL A 135 8.23 2.55 -7.60
CA VAL A 135 8.01 1.84 -6.34
C VAL A 135 8.63 0.43 -6.46
N PRO A 136 9.64 0.06 -5.63
CA PRO A 136 10.38 -1.18 -5.87
C PRO A 136 9.60 -2.46 -5.59
N PHE A 137 8.67 -2.42 -4.62
CA PHE A 137 7.92 -3.61 -4.20
C PHE A 137 6.44 -3.29 -4.03
N TYR A 138 5.60 -4.17 -4.56
CA TYR A 138 4.16 -4.07 -4.47
C TYR A 138 3.55 -5.41 -4.04
N TRP A 139 2.83 -5.40 -2.92
CA TRP A 139 2.10 -6.57 -2.43
C TRP A 139 0.60 -6.37 -2.58
N MET A 140 -0.10 -7.44 -2.88
CA MET A 140 -1.55 -7.51 -2.90
C MET A 140 -2.01 -8.64 -2.00
N VAL A 141 -2.79 -8.32 -0.98
CA VAL A 141 -3.41 -9.29 -0.08
C VAL A 141 -4.88 -9.43 -0.44
N ASP A 142 -5.32 -10.63 -0.75
CA ASP A 142 -6.71 -10.94 -1.07
C ASP A 142 -7.36 -11.70 0.09
N PRO A 143 -8.19 -11.05 0.95
CA PRO A 143 -8.82 -11.71 2.08
C PRO A 143 -9.90 -12.72 1.68
N ASP A 144 -10.47 -12.61 0.48
CA ASP A 144 -11.51 -13.52 -0.01
C ASP A 144 -10.87 -14.80 -0.56
N ALA A 145 -9.85 -14.66 -1.38
CA ALA A 145 -9.07 -15.79 -1.89
C ALA A 145 -8.07 -16.34 -0.84
N ARG A 146 -7.79 -15.59 0.24
CA ARG A 146 -6.82 -15.91 1.30
C ARG A 146 -5.41 -16.10 0.73
N THR A 147 -4.99 -15.14 -0.10
CA THR A 147 -3.69 -15.16 -0.79
C THR A 147 -2.93 -13.86 -0.59
N LEU A 148 -1.61 -13.93 -0.79
CA LEU A 148 -0.72 -12.79 -0.91
C LEU A 148 0.09 -12.93 -2.19
N GLU A 149 0.06 -11.91 -3.04
CA GLU A 149 0.89 -11.79 -4.23
C GLU A 149 1.94 -10.69 -3.99
N ALA A 150 3.19 -10.98 -4.26
CA ALA A 150 4.30 -10.05 -4.15
C ALA A 150 4.95 -9.80 -5.51
N LEU A 151 5.17 -8.54 -5.85
CA LEU A 151 5.80 -8.10 -7.08
C LEU A 151 7.05 -7.26 -6.77
N ALA A 152 8.10 -7.44 -7.56
CA ALA A 152 9.31 -6.61 -7.51
C ALA A 152 9.50 -5.89 -8.85
N LEU A 153 9.79 -4.58 -8.81
CA LEU A 153 10.04 -3.80 -10.01
C LEU A 153 11.49 -4.01 -10.47
N ARG A 154 11.68 -4.47 -11.70
CA ARG A 154 13.00 -4.65 -12.32
C ARG A 154 12.99 -4.05 -13.72
N GLY A 155 13.86 -3.05 -13.95
CA GLY A 155 13.92 -2.37 -15.24
C GLY A 155 12.59 -1.75 -15.71
N GLY A 156 11.76 -1.27 -14.77
CA GLY A 156 10.45 -0.69 -15.06
C GLY A 156 9.33 -1.72 -15.31
N VAL A 157 9.61 -3.02 -15.11
CA VAL A 157 8.63 -4.10 -15.31
C VAL A 157 8.43 -4.86 -14.00
N TRP A 158 7.18 -5.17 -13.66
CA TRP A 158 6.87 -6.04 -12.54
C TRP A 158 7.25 -7.48 -12.81
N VAL A 159 8.05 -8.04 -11.91
CA VAL A 159 8.44 -9.45 -11.87
C VAL A 159 7.76 -10.09 -10.66
N ASP A 160 7.27 -11.31 -10.83
CA ASP A 160 6.73 -12.10 -9.72
C ASP A 160 7.82 -12.35 -8.68
N ALA A 161 7.58 -11.94 -7.44
CA ALA A 161 8.43 -12.17 -6.28
C ALA A 161 7.84 -13.23 -5.34
N GLY A 162 6.68 -13.79 -5.68
CA GLY A 162 6.03 -14.91 -5.02
C GLY A 162 4.53 -14.74 -4.90
N SER A 163 3.82 -15.87 -4.95
CA SER A 163 2.38 -15.96 -4.72
C SER A 163 2.13 -17.06 -3.69
N PHE A 164 1.39 -16.74 -2.64
CA PHE A 164 1.28 -17.54 -1.43
C PHE A 164 -0.17 -17.69 -1.01
N ASP A 165 -0.56 -18.88 -0.60
CA ASP A 165 -1.85 -19.14 0.05
C ASP A 165 -1.74 -19.06 1.60
N GLU A 166 -2.86 -19.27 2.29
CA GLU A 166 -2.94 -19.20 3.75
C GLU A 166 -2.09 -20.24 4.51
N HIS A 167 -1.59 -21.29 3.84
CA HIS A 167 -0.78 -22.34 4.47
C HIS A 167 0.71 -22.06 4.37
N ALA A 168 1.09 -21.05 3.59
CA ALA A 168 2.49 -20.72 3.37
C ALA A 168 3.11 -19.97 4.55
N THR A 169 4.39 -20.28 4.81
CA THR A 169 5.32 -19.44 5.57
C THR A 169 6.46 -19.06 4.62
N ALA A 170 6.68 -17.77 4.43
CA ALA A 170 7.61 -17.31 3.39
C ALA A 170 8.41 -16.07 3.83
N ARG A 171 9.59 -15.92 3.26
CA ARG A 171 10.44 -14.73 3.35
C ARG A 171 10.25 -13.93 2.07
N ILE A 172 9.50 -12.85 2.17
CA ILE A 172 9.00 -12.12 1.00
C ILE A 172 9.70 -10.76 0.88
N PRO A 173 10.30 -10.41 -0.28
CA PRO A 173 10.92 -9.10 -0.47
C PRO A 173 9.92 -7.94 -0.31
N PRO A 174 10.31 -6.82 0.34
CA PRO A 174 11.65 -6.50 0.86
C PRO A 174 11.90 -6.93 2.32
N PHE A 175 11.08 -7.82 2.87
CA PHE A 175 11.08 -8.18 4.29
C PHE A 175 11.58 -9.60 4.55
N GLU A 176 12.69 -9.99 3.91
CA GLU A 176 13.21 -11.37 3.91
C GLU A 176 13.74 -11.86 5.27
N ALA A 177 13.92 -10.96 6.24
CA ALA A 177 14.28 -11.38 7.61
C ALA A 177 13.05 -11.84 8.43
N LEU A 178 11.83 -11.67 7.89
CA LEU A 178 10.58 -12.09 8.51
C LEU A 178 10.10 -13.41 7.89
N ASP A 179 9.95 -14.45 8.69
CA ASP A 179 9.17 -15.63 8.32
C ASP A 179 7.68 -15.29 8.46
N LEU A 180 7.05 -14.87 7.35
CA LEU A 180 5.66 -14.46 7.33
C LEU A 180 4.74 -15.69 7.17
N GLU A 181 4.01 -16.01 8.22
CA GLU A 181 2.92 -16.98 8.18
C GLU A 181 1.69 -16.31 7.55
N VAL A 182 1.43 -16.56 6.26
CA VAL A 182 0.41 -15.84 5.47
C VAL A 182 -1.00 -16.02 6.05
N GLY A 183 -1.31 -17.17 6.60
CA GLY A 183 -2.61 -17.44 7.24
C GLY A 183 -2.96 -16.52 8.40
N ARG A 184 -1.96 -15.94 9.07
CA ARG A 184 -2.19 -14.97 10.17
C ARG A 184 -2.79 -13.65 9.72
N LEU A 185 -2.74 -13.35 8.44
CA LEU A 185 -3.37 -12.15 7.87
C LEU A 185 -4.89 -12.24 7.89
N PHE A 186 -5.44 -13.44 7.83
CA PHE A 186 -6.86 -13.66 7.62
C PHE A 186 -7.61 -13.99 8.92
N PRO A 187 -8.94 -13.78 8.97
CA PRO A 187 -9.74 -14.25 10.10
C PRO A 187 -9.65 -15.77 10.22
N PRO A 188 -9.78 -16.33 11.45
CA PRO A 188 -9.89 -17.79 11.64
C PRO A 188 -11.10 -18.32 10.87
N ARG A 189 -11.01 -19.58 10.45
CA ARG A 189 -12.14 -20.32 9.86
C ARG A 189 -13.11 -20.76 10.95
#